data_64051a542473f8fcff5ae1116b9f596a
#
_entry.id   64051a542473f8fcff5ae1116b9f596a
#
_cell.length_a   1.000
_cell.length_b   1.000
_cell.length_c   1.000
_cell.angle_alpha   90.00
_cell.angle_beta   90.00
_cell.angle_gamma   90.00
#
_symmetry.space_group_name_H-M   'P 1'
#
loop_
_entity.id
_entity.type
_entity.pdbx_description
1 polymer ?
#
loop_
_entity_poly.entity_id
_entity_poly.type
_entity_poly.pdbx_seq_one_letter_code
_entity_poly.pdbx_strand_id
1 'polypeptide(L)'
;MQNVSKRTILWIVPILILFIFWYMYKPTDGAEYISYIKTQTSSSSPSLNYEDALNKTCENEEWIYFKTNNRQHVVEFKGVCPVDGQEKADINLQFIVEKDLSDFKVGAMLLKGEQQTPEKRDAFLNEVLSSQ
;
A
#
# COMPACT_ATOMS: atom_id res chain seq x y z
N MET A 1 -43.75 -14.36 2.46
CA MET A 1 -43.93 -15.22 1.31
C MET A 1 -43.31 -16.53 1.50
N GLN A 2 -44.19 -17.44 1.74
CA GLN A 2 -43.75 -18.79 2.01
C GLN A 2 -43.33 -19.54 0.74
N ASN A 3 -43.52 -18.96 -0.41
CA ASN A 3 -43.23 -19.62 -1.66
C ASN A 3 -41.87 -19.33 -2.24
N VAL A 4 -40.98 -18.74 -1.44
CA VAL A 4 -39.60 -18.60 -1.83
C VAL A 4 -38.96 -19.97 -1.79
N SER A 5 -38.56 -20.49 -2.93
CA SER A 5 -37.97 -21.81 -3.00
C SER A 5 -36.64 -21.84 -2.30
N LYS A 6 -36.24 -23.01 -1.82
CA LYS A 6 -34.90 -23.17 -1.21
C LYS A 6 -33.79 -22.74 -2.16
N ARG A 7 -34.04 -22.89 -3.43
CA ARG A 7 -33.11 -22.50 -4.49
C ARG A 7 -32.92 -20.98 -4.52
N THR A 8 -33.98 -20.22 -4.35
CA THR A 8 -33.91 -18.75 -4.31
C THR A 8 -33.18 -18.27 -3.06
N ILE A 9 -33.46 -18.92 -1.92
CA ILE A 9 -32.78 -18.60 -0.66
C ILE A 9 -31.27 -18.84 -0.78
N LEU A 10 -30.87 -19.92 -1.42
CA LEU A 10 -29.46 -20.26 -1.63
C LEU A 10 -28.72 -19.23 -2.47
N TRP A 11 -29.41 -18.51 -3.35
CA TRP A 11 -28.81 -17.44 -4.15
C TRP A 11 -28.75 -16.12 -3.41
N ILE A 12 -29.76 -15.83 -2.59
CA ILE A 12 -29.86 -14.55 -1.88
C ILE A 12 -28.85 -14.47 -0.74
N VAL A 13 -28.67 -15.57 0.00
CA VAL A 13 -27.79 -15.58 1.18
C VAL A 13 -26.34 -15.24 0.84
N PRO A 14 -25.71 -15.85 -0.19
CA PRO A 14 -24.34 -15.47 -0.56
C PRO A 14 -24.21 -14.00 -0.99
N ILE A 15 -25.22 -13.49 -1.69
CA ILE A 15 -25.21 -12.08 -2.13
C ILE A 15 -25.26 -11.14 -0.93
N LEU A 16 -26.11 -11.45 0.06
CA LEU A 16 -26.20 -10.66 1.28
C LEU A 16 -24.90 -10.68 2.07
N ILE A 17 -24.24 -11.84 2.15
CA ILE A 17 -22.96 -11.98 2.83
C ILE A 17 -21.91 -11.13 2.14
N LEU A 18 -21.86 -11.13 0.81
CA LEU A 18 -20.93 -10.30 0.05
C LEU A 18 -21.17 -8.81 0.29
N PHE A 19 -22.44 -8.40 0.34
CA PHE A 19 -22.79 -7.01 0.64
C PHE A 19 -22.36 -6.59 2.04
N ILE A 20 -22.55 -7.45 3.03
CA ILE A 20 -22.14 -7.22 4.41
C ILE A 20 -20.62 -7.11 4.47
N PHE A 21 -19.91 -8.03 3.84
CA PHE A 21 -18.45 -7.98 3.76
C PHE A 21 -17.96 -6.69 3.13
N TRP A 22 -18.54 -6.33 1.99
CA TRP A 22 -18.16 -5.12 1.28
C TRP A 22 -18.42 -3.86 2.11
N TYR A 23 -19.53 -3.86 2.83
CA TYR A 23 -19.90 -2.73 3.69
C TYR A 23 -18.98 -2.62 4.90
N MET A 24 -18.63 -3.74 5.52
CA MET A 24 -17.80 -3.75 6.72
C MET A 24 -16.32 -3.52 6.43
N TYR A 25 -15.87 -3.87 5.24
CA TYR A 25 -14.49 -3.70 4.82
C TYR A 25 -14.33 -2.50 3.89
N LYS A 26 -15.07 -1.43 4.17
CA LYS A 26 -14.87 -0.19 3.43
C LYS A 26 -13.44 0.30 3.59
N PRO A 27 -12.82 0.80 2.50
CA PRO A 27 -11.44 1.27 2.55
C PRO A 27 -11.21 2.53 3.40
N THR A 28 -12.24 3.03 4.09
CA THR A 28 -12.12 4.20 4.96
C THR A 28 -11.08 4.01 6.06
N ASP A 29 -10.95 2.79 6.59
CA ASP A 29 -9.96 2.51 7.63
C ASP A 29 -8.54 2.51 7.07
N GLY A 30 -8.39 2.16 5.80
CA GLY A 30 -7.09 2.16 5.13
C GLY A 30 -6.61 3.56 4.77
N ALA A 31 -7.53 4.50 4.54
CA ALA A 31 -7.19 5.85 4.15
C ALA A 31 -6.33 6.57 5.20
N GLU A 32 -6.56 6.31 6.48
CA GLU A 32 -5.76 6.89 7.56
C GLU A 32 -4.31 6.44 7.49
N TYR A 33 -4.10 5.15 7.24
CA TYR A 33 -2.75 4.58 7.13
C TYR A 33 -2.04 5.10 5.90
N ILE A 34 -2.72 5.20 4.79
CA ILE A 34 -2.16 5.75 3.56
C ILE A 34 -1.76 7.22 3.76
N SER A 35 -2.65 8.03 4.32
CA SER A 35 -2.35 9.44 4.61
C SER A 35 -1.16 9.58 5.56
N TYR A 36 -1.09 8.73 6.57
CA TYR A 36 0.00 8.75 7.53
C TYR A 36 1.34 8.56 6.82
N ILE A 37 1.46 7.54 5.96
CA ILE A 37 2.70 7.28 5.24
C ILE A 37 3.03 8.40 4.26
N LYS A 38 2.04 8.90 3.53
CA LYS A 38 2.25 9.97 2.54
C LYS A 38 2.88 11.21 3.15
N THR A 39 2.53 11.50 4.40
CA THR A 39 3.00 12.72 5.08
C THR A 39 4.29 12.50 5.87
N GLN A 40 4.80 11.28 5.94
CA GLN A 40 6.03 11.01 6.69
C GLN A 40 7.26 11.46 5.91
N THR A 41 8.29 11.82 6.66
CA THR A 41 9.58 12.20 6.10
C THR A 41 10.64 11.24 6.64
N SER A 42 11.77 11.15 5.93
CA SER A 42 12.89 10.37 6.42
C SER A 42 13.89 11.27 7.13
N SER A 43 14.76 10.66 7.94
CA SER A 43 15.82 11.41 8.62
C SER A 43 16.83 12.02 7.65
N SER A 44 16.96 11.44 6.46
CA SER A 44 17.89 11.94 5.45
C SER A 44 17.30 13.08 4.61
N SER A 45 15.98 13.27 4.62
CA SER A 45 15.32 14.37 3.88
C SER A 45 14.10 14.85 4.66
N PRO A 46 14.31 15.59 5.76
CA PRO A 46 13.19 15.96 6.63
C PRO A 46 12.24 16.99 6.03
N SER A 47 12.61 17.64 4.94
CA SER A 47 11.76 18.64 4.29
C SER A 47 10.88 18.06 3.19
N LEU A 48 11.02 16.78 2.87
CA LEU A 48 10.32 16.14 1.76
C LEU A 48 9.61 14.88 2.24
N ASN A 49 8.31 14.80 2.07
CA ASN A 49 7.57 13.61 2.47
C ASN A 49 7.64 12.54 1.37
N TYR A 50 7.24 11.32 1.73
CA TYR A 50 7.31 10.19 0.81
C TYR A 50 6.42 10.39 -0.42
N GLU A 51 5.24 10.97 -0.25
CA GLU A 51 4.35 11.22 -1.37
C GLU A 51 5.01 12.11 -2.42
N ASP A 52 5.55 13.25 -2.00
CA ASP A 52 6.17 14.19 -2.91
C ASP A 52 7.41 13.62 -3.58
N ALA A 53 8.24 12.90 -2.81
CA ALA A 53 9.45 12.29 -3.35
C ALA A 53 9.12 11.25 -4.41
N LEU A 54 8.16 10.39 -4.13
CA LEU A 54 7.76 9.34 -5.07
C LEU A 54 7.03 9.90 -6.27
N ASN A 55 6.20 10.94 -6.08
CA ASN A 55 5.50 11.61 -7.19
C ASN A 55 6.48 12.22 -8.20
N LYS A 56 7.57 12.80 -7.71
CA LYS A 56 8.55 13.42 -8.59
C LYS A 56 9.40 12.40 -9.34
N THR A 57 9.60 11.25 -8.74
CA THR A 57 10.50 10.22 -9.27
C THR A 57 9.77 9.20 -10.12
N CYS A 58 8.54 8.86 -9.78
CA CYS A 58 7.81 7.73 -10.36
C CYS A 58 6.58 8.20 -11.13
N GLU A 59 6.07 7.30 -11.99
CA GLU A 59 4.85 7.49 -12.76
C GLU A 59 3.82 6.45 -12.38
N ASN A 60 2.55 6.70 -12.72
CA ASN A 60 1.43 5.77 -12.50
C ASN A 60 1.30 5.32 -11.06
N GLU A 61 1.37 6.28 -10.17
CA GLU A 61 1.33 6.01 -8.73
C GLU A 61 0.00 5.45 -8.28
N GLU A 62 0.07 4.47 -7.38
CA GLU A 62 -1.09 3.92 -6.72
C GLU A 62 -0.71 3.58 -5.29
N TRP A 63 -1.56 3.97 -4.35
CA TRP A 63 -1.38 3.66 -2.93
C TRP A 63 -2.51 2.77 -2.48
N ILE A 64 -2.17 1.62 -1.90
CA ILE A 64 -3.16 0.68 -1.41
C ILE A 64 -2.86 0.31 0.04
N TYR A 65 -3.89 -0.12 0.73
CA TYR A 65 -3.80 -0.58 2.10
C TYR A 65 -4.30 -2.01 2.18
N PHE A 66 -3.61 -2.84 2.96
CA PHE A 66 -4.12 -4.17 3.30
C PHE A 66 -3.62 -4.57 4.69
N LYS A 67 -4.31 -5.53 5.27
CA LYS A 67 -3.96 -6.08 6.56
C LYS A 67 -3.50 -7.52 6.38
N THR A 68 -2.37 -7.87 6.97
CA THR A 68 -1.83 -9.22 6.85
C THR A 68 -2.54 -10.19 7.80
N ASN A 69 -2.27 -11.48 7.62
CA ASN A 69 -2.80 -12.51 8.53
C ASN A 69 -2.31 -12.32 9.96
N ASN A 70 -1.16 -11.69 10.15
CA ASN A 70 -0.60 -11.37 11.47
C ASN A 70 -1.13 -10.06 12.03
N ARG A 71 -2.19 -9.51 11.43
CA ARG A 71 -2.81 -8.24 11.82
C ARG A 71 -1.89 -7.03 11.70
N GLN A 72 -0.91 -7.11 10.82
CA GLN A 72 -0.06 -5.97 10.49
C GLN A 72 -0.77 -5.08 9.46
N HIS A 73 -0.68 -3.78 9.66
CA HIS A 73 -1.23 -2.79 8.74
C HIS A 73 -0.15 -2.43 7.74
N VAL A 74 -0.42 -2.64 6.46
CA VAL A 74 0.56 -2.41 5.39
C VAL A 74 0.00 -1.41 4.40
N VAL A 75 0.80 -0.39 4.11
CA VAL A 75 0.54 0.55 3.01
C VAL A 75 1.53 0.21 1.91
N GLU A 76 1.04 -0.02 0.70
CA GLU A 76 1.89 -0.36 -0.43
C GLU A 76 1.82 0.73 -1.48
N PHE A 77 2.98 1.19 -1.90
CA PHE A 77 3.13 2.08 -3.04
C PHE A 77 3.44 1.26 -4.27
N LYS A 78 2.73 1.53 -5.36
CA LYS A 78 3.02 0.95 -6.67
C LYS A 78 3.27 2.07 -7.65
N GLY A 79 4.31 1.92 -8.44
CA GLY A 79 4.62 2.92 -9.45
C GLY A 79 5.66 2.41 -10.41
N VAL A 80 5.92 3.21 -11.44
CA VAL A 80 6.97 2.94 -12.42
C VAL A 80 8.07 3.94 -12.14
N CYS A 81 9.19 3.46 -11.65
CA CYS A 81 10.27 4.30 -11.15
C CYS A 81 11.61 3.96 -11.79
N PRO A 82 12.49 4.95 -12.01
CA PRO A 82 13.86 4.67 -12.43
C PRO A 82 14.62 4.02 -11.28
N VAL A 83 15.40 3.00 -11.60
CA VAL A 83 16.20 2.28 -10.62
C VAL A 83 17.66 2.32 -11.05
N ASP A 84 18.54 2.75 -10.15
CA ASP A 84 19.99 2.86 -10.41
C ASP A 84 20.32 3.70 -11.66
N GLY A 85 19.49 4.73 -11.92
CA GLY A 85 19.69 5.59 -13.10
C GLY A 85 19.36 4.91 -14.42
N GLN A 86 18.76 3.74 -14.38
CA GLN A 86 18.41 2.98 -15.58
C GLN A 86 16.95 3.20 -16.00
N GLU A 87 16.47 2.36 -16.90
CA GLU A 87 15.09 2.43 -17.38
C GLU A 87 14.10 2.24 -16.23
N LYS A 88 12.94 2.84 -16.38
CA LYS A 88 11.86 2.74 -15.41
C LYS A 88 11.33 1.31 -15.33
N ALA A 89 11.05 0.88 -14.12
CA ALA A 89 10.54 -0.45 -13.85
C ALA A 89 9.42 -0.40 -12.82
N ASP A 90 8.59 -1.43 -12.81
CA ASP A 90 7.51 -1.54 -11.83
C ASP A 90 8.09 -1.77 -10.44
N ILE A 91 7.75 -0.90 -9.51
CA ILE A 91 8.18 -0.97 -8.13
C ILE A 91 6.98 -1.12 -7.22
N ASN A 92 7.08 -2.04 -6.27
CA ASN A 92 6.14 -2.16 -5.15
C ASN A 92 6.94 -1.94 -3.87
N LEU A 93 6.54 -0.98 -3.09
CA LEU A 93 7.23 -0.64 -1.84
C LEU A 93 6.23 -0.70 -0.70
N GLN A 94 6.52 -1.50 0.31
CA GLN A 94 5.61 -1.72 1.43
C GLN A 94 6.10 -0.99 2.68
N PHE A 95 5.14 -0.41 3.39
CA PHE A 95 5.38 0.24 4.68
C PHE A 95 4.51 -0.45 5.72
N ILE A 96 5.12 -0.87 6.81
CA ILE A 96 4.41 -1.51 7.91
C ILE A 96 4.12 -0.45 8.96
N VAL A 97 2.85 -0.21 9.25
CA VAL A 97 2.40 0.89 10.10
C VAL A 97 1.89 0.34 11.43
N GLU A 98 2.26 0.99 12.52
CA GLU A 98 1.74 0.64 13.83
C GLU A 98 0.23 0.94 13.91
N LYS A 99 -0.48 0.12 14.65
CA LYS A 99 -1.94 0.21 14.76
C LYS A 99 -2.42 1.60 15.19
N ASP A 100 -1.68 2.25 16.07
CA ASP A 100 -2.04 3.55 16.62
C ASP A 100 -1.46 4.73 15.83
N LEU A 101 -0.87 4.46 14.66
CA LEU A 101 -0.27 5.48 13.81
C LEU A 101 0.88 6.24 14.50
N SER A 102 1.56 5.58 15.43
CA SER A 102 2.67 6.19 16.17
C SER A 102 4.01 6.04 15.47
N ASP A 103 4.15 5.03 14.62
CA ASP A 103 5.40 4.73 13.96
C ASP A 103 5.16 3.84 12.74
N PHE A 104 6.19 3.73 11.92
CA PHE A 104 6.15 2.83 10.76
C PHE A 104 7.57 2.38 10.45
N LYS A 105 7.67 1.33 9.65
CA LYS A 105 8.96 0.89 9.12
C LYS A 105 8.78 0.50 7.66
N VAL A 106 9.85 0.62 6.90
CA VAL A 106 9.85 0.19 5.51
C VAL A 106 9.93 -1.33 5.48
N GLY A 107 9.00 -1.94 4.77
CA GLY A 107 8.96 -3.38 4.62
C GLY A 107 9.64 -3.84 3.35
N ALA A 108 8.98 -4.74 2.62
CA ALA A 108 9.54 -5.32 1.40
C ALA A 108 9.51 -4.34 0.23
N MET A 109 10.45 -4.48 -0.68
CA MET A 109 10.43 -3.82 -1.98
C MET A 109 10.48 -4.88 -3.05
N LEU A 110 9.60 -4.76 -4.03
CA LEU A 110 9.57 -5.64 -5.20
C LEU A 110 9.96 -4.86 -6.43
N LEU A 111 10.85 -5.41 -7.23
CA LEU A 111 11.24 -4.85 -8.52
C LEU A 111 10.82 -5.84 -9.59
N LYS A 112 9.90 -5.44 -10.45
CA LYS A 112 9.32 -6.33 -11.48
C LYS A 112 8.77 -7.62 -10.87
N GLY A 113 8.19 -7.52 -9.67
CA GLY A 113 7.63 -8.66 -8.96
C GLY A 113 8.63 -9.48 -8.14
N GLU A 114 9.91 -9.14 -8.16
CA GLU A 114 10.93 -9.86 -7.40
C GLU A 114 11.34 -9.08 -6.16
N GLN A 115 11.35 -9.75 -5.03
CA GLN A 115 11.74 -9.13 -3.76
C GLN A 115 13.22 -8.78 -3.75
N GLN A 116 13.52 -7.55 -3.35
CA GLN A 116 14.89 -7.05 -3.28
C GLN A 116 15.46 -7.18 -1.87
N THR A 117 16.78 -7.11 -1.78
CA THR A 117 17.45 -7.12 -0.47
C THR A 117 17.20 -5.79 0.25
N PRO A 118 17.31 -5.76 1.60
CA PRO A 118 17.19 -4.50 2.34
C PRO A 118 18.18 -3.43 1.88
N GLU A 119 19.38 -3.81 1.48
CA GLU A 119 20.40 -2.88 0.99
C GLU A 119 19.94 -2.19 -0.30
N LYS A 120 19.39 -2.95 -1.25
CA LYS A 120 18.88 -2.39 -2.50
C LYS A 120 17.67 -1.52 -2.27
N ARG A 121 16.79 -1.93 -1.36
CA ARG A 121 15.62 -1.15 -0.96
C ARG A 121 16.05 0.21 -0.42
N ASP A 122 16.99 0.21 0.51
CA ASP A 122 17.45 1.44 1.15
C ASP A 122 18.19 2.34 0.16
N ALA A 123 18.96 1.75 -0.75
CA ALA A 123 19.62 2.50 -1.81
C ALA A 123 18.61 3.18 -2.72
N PHE A 124 17.54 2.49 -3.08
CA PHE A 124 16.45 3.07 -3.89
C PHE A 124 15.80 4.25 -3.17
N LEU A 125 15.47 4.08 -1.90
CA LEU A 125 14.83 5.15 -1.11
C LEU A 125 15.74 6.36 -0.96
N ASN A 126 17.02 6.14 -0.71
CA ASN A 126 17.98 7.24 -0.61
C ASN A 126 18.09 7.99 -1.93
N GLU A 127 18.08 7.30 -3.05
CA GLU A 127 18.11 7.93 -4.37
C GLU A 127 16.85 8.75 -4.61
N VAL A 128 15.68 8.21 -4.30
CA VAL A 128 14.41 8.91 -4.46
C VAL A 128 14.37 10.17 -3.61
N LEU A 129 14.81 10.07 -2.35
CA LEU A 129 14.76 11.19 -1.41
C LEU A 129 15.85 12.24 -1.66
N SER A 130 16.96 11.86 -2.27
CA SER A 130 18.08 12.76 -2.51
C SER A 130 18.08 13.40 -3.89
N SER A 131 17.29 12.88 -4.82
CA SER A 131 17.23 13.41 -6.18
C SER A 131 16.36 14.66 -6.32
N GLN A 132 15.88 15.21 -5.21
CA GLN A 132 14.93 16.33 -5.19
C GLN A 132 15.62 17.70 -5.12
#